data_cab859f9475a097a92fe75002693e5df
#
_entry.id   cab859f9475a097a92fe75002693e5df
#
_cell.length_a   1.000
_cell.length_b   1.000
_cell.length_c   1.000
_cell.angle_alpha   90.00
_cell.angle_beta   90.00
_cell.angle_gamma   90.00
#
_symmetry.space_group_name_H-M   'P 1'
#
loop_
_entity.id
_entity.type
_entity.pdbx_description
1 polymer ?
#
loop_
_entity_poly.entity_id
_entity_poly.type
_entity_poly.pdbx_seq_one_letter_code
_entity_poly.pdbx_strand_id
1 'polypeptide(L)'
;MNKKIVKTFKLGGKEITLTTGVVAEQADSAVMARMGDTVVLATVTSAPLKMEMDYFPLSLEYQEKLYAGGRIKGSRWVKRDGKPTDEEILVSRLIDRSIRPLFPKLYKREVQIIVSVLSVDGENMPSMLAAIAASAAVHTTTLPWKGPVGVVNLGYKDGKYIVNPTNSEMAESDLDLVVSSTSLVCISANAFTLASLASASFS
;
A
#
# COMPACT_ATOMS: atom_id res chain seq x y z
N MET A 1 -10.15 14.58 21.02
CA MET A 1 -10.82 13.47 20.29
C MET A 1 -10.81 13.80 18.80
N ASN A 2 -10.08 13.06 18.02
CA ASN A 2 -10.09 13.25 16.57
C ASN A 2 -11.46 12.85 16.02
N LYS A 3 -12.03 13.70 15.14
CA LYS A 3 -13.34 13.43 14.53
C LYS A 3 -13.19 12.27 13.55
N LYS A 4 -14.01 11.22 13.71
CA LYS A 4 -14.11 10.14 12.72
C LYS A 4 -14.53 10.72 11.37
N ILE A 5 -13.71 10.46 10.35
CA ILE A 5 -14.01 10.80 8.95
C ILE A 5 -14.02 9.52 8.14
N VAL A 6 -15.05 9.33 7.35
CA VAL A 6 -15.21 8.19 6.45
C VAL A 6 -15.42 8.72 5.04
N LYS A 7 -14.65 8.19 4.10
CA LYS A 7 -14.77 8.47 2.66
C LYS A 7 -14.86 7.16 1.90
N THR A 8 -15.84 7.08 1.02
CA THR A 8 -16.06 5.90 0.18
C THR A 8 -16.02 6.31 -1.29
N PHE A 9 -15.36 5.52 -2.11
CA PHE A 9 -15.28 5.72 -3.57
C PHE A 9 -15.19 4.38 -4.28
N LYS A 10 -15.43 4.39 -5.60
CA LYS A 10 -15.33 3.19 -6.44
C LYS A 10 -14.07 3.24 -7.30
N LEU A 11 -13.37 2.13 -7.37
CA LEU A 11 -12.17 1.95 -8.19
C LEU A 11 -12.23 0.57 -8.87
N GLY A 12 -12.23 0.52 -10.20
CA GLY A 12 -12.37 -0.74 -10.94
C GLY A 12 -13.66 -1.50 -10.62
N GLY A 13 -14.77 -0.78 -10.37
CA GLY A 13 -16.04 -1.40 -9.98
C GLY A 13 -16.15 -1.81 -8.51
N LYS A 14 -15.03 -1.84 -7.77
CA LYS A 14 -14.98 -2.20 -6.34
C LYS A 14 -15.11 -0.96 -5.46
N GLU A 15 -15.81 -1.11 -4.35
CA GLU A 15 -15.95 -0.05 -3.36
C GLU A 15 -14.80 -0.06 -2.36
N ILE A 16 -14.15 1.08 -2.18
CA ILE A 16 -13.09 1.29 -1.20
C ILE A 16 -13.55 2.32 -0.19
N THR A 17 -13.45 1.98 1.09
CA THR A 17 -13.77 2.88 2.21
C THR A 17 -12.50 3.21 2.97
N LEU A 18 -12.21 4.50 3.12
CA LEU A 18 -11.14 5.02 3.96
C LEU A 18 -11.72 5.63 5.21
N THR A 19 -11.19 5.24 6.38
CA THR A 19 -11.62 5.73 7.68
C THR A 19 -10.42 6.26 8.46
N THR A 20 -10.51 7.47 8.99
CA THR A 20 -9.48 8.07 9.87
C THR A 20 -10.10 8.59 11.17
N GLY A 21 -9.26 8.80 12.21
CA GLY A 21 -9.67 9.33 13.51
C GLY A 21 -10.35 8.31 14.43
N VAL A 22 -10.14 7.01 14.22
CA VAL A 22 -10.76 5.94 15.04
C VAL A 22 -9.72 5.12 15.80
N VAL A 23 -8.56 4.88 15.19
CA VAL A 23 -7.50 4.01 15.73
C VAL A 23 -6.16 4.71 15.65
N ALA A 24 -5.20 4.23 16.47
CA ALA A 24 -3.82 4.71 16.51
C ALA A 24 -3.71 6.25 16.71
N GLU A 25 -4.40 6.79 17.71
CA GLU A 25 -4.45 8.23 18.01
C GLU A 25 -3.08 8.85 18.36
N GLN A 26 -2.08 8.03 18.70
CA GLN A 26 -0.72 8.49 19.00
C GLN A 26 0.15 8.68 17.74
N ALA A 27 -0.29 8.17 16.60
CA ALA A 27 0.39 8.40 15.32
C ALA A 27 0.05 9.79 14.78
N ASP A 28 0.93 10.38 13.97
CA ASP A 28 0.66 11.65 13.29
C ASP A 28 -0.55 11.53 12.35
N SER A 29 -0.72 10.35 11.77
CA SER A 29 -1.91 9.97 11.00
C SER A 29 -2.12 8.45 11.03
N ALA A 30 -3.39 8.05 10.98
CA ALA A 30 -3.79 6.67 10.82
C ALA A 30 -5.00 6.59 9.89
N VAL A 31 -4.91 5.73 8.88
CA VAL A 31 -5.99 5.47 7.93
C VAL A 31 -6.24 3.97 7.86
N MET A 32 -7.48 3.60 8.09
CA MET A 32 -7.96 2.24 7.86
C MET A 32 -8.67 2.20 6.51
N ALA A 33 -8.20 1.33 5.62
CA ALA A 33 -8.80 1.10 4.31
C ALA A 33 -9.50 -0.26 4.28
N ARG A 34 -10.67 -0.30 3.66
CA ARG A 34 -11.46 -1.52 3.48
C ARG A 34 -11.89 -1.66 2.04
N MET A 35 -11.76 -2.88 1.49
CA MET A 35 -12.28 -3.30 0.20
C MET A 35 -12.83 -4.72 0.33
N GLY A 36 -14.14 -4.90 0.23
CA GLY A 36 -14.80 -6.15 0.63
C GLY A 36 -14.55 -6.43 2.11
N ASP A 37 -14.07 -7.62 2.45
CA ASP A 37 -13.65 -7.99 3.81
C ASP A 37 -12.14 -7.90 4.03
N THR A 38 -11.39 -7.46 3.03
CA THR A 38 -9.98 -7.09 3.20
C THR A 38 -9.87 -5.73 3.88
N VAL A 39 -9.14 -5.68 5.00
CA VAL A 39 -8.94 -4.47 5.82
C VAL A 39 -7.46 -4.28 6.10
N VAL A 40 -6.99 -3.06 5.87
CA VAL A 40 -5.60 -2.66 6.08
C VAL A 40 -5.55 -1.39 6.93
N LEU A 41 -4.63 -1.33 7.87
CA LEU A 41 -4.33 -0.15 8.67
C LEU A 41 -2.95 0.41 8.28
N ALA A 42 -2.91 1.66 7.85
CA ALA A 42 -1.68 2.41 7.62
C ALA A 42 -1.53 3.49 8.69
N THR A 43 -0.36 3.53 9.32
CA THR A 43 0.00 4.55 10.31
C THR A 43 1.25 5.28 9.88
N VAL A 44 1.31 6.56 10.15
CA VAL A 44 2.47 7.43 9.85
C VAL A 44 2.89 8.12 11.11
N THR A 45 4.19 8.07 11.41
CA THR A 45 4.82 8.81 12.50
C THR A 45 6.04 9.55 11.99
N SER A 46 6.28 10.74 12.51
CA SER A 46 7.47 11.51 12.18
C SER A 46 8.19 12.00 13.44
N ALA A 47 9.50 11.86 13.46
CA ALA A 47 10.33 12.29 14.57
C ALA A 47 11.48 13.18 14.10
N PRO A 48 12.00 14.09 14.96
CA PRO A 48 13.23 14.79 14.65
C PRO A 48 14.40 13.81 14.55
N LEU A 49 15.33 14.08 13.65
CA LEU A 49 16.54 13.25 13.51
C LEU A 49 17.37 13.32 14.81
N LYS A 50 17.83 12.16 15.27
CA LYS A 50 18.77 12.04 16.39
C LYS A 50 20.21 12.36 15.98
N MET A 51 20.55 12.15 14.71
CA MET A 51 21.87 12.38 14.12
C MET A 51 21.69 13.02 12.74
N GLU A 52 22.63 13.86 12.31
CA GLU A 52 22.64 14.36 10.94
C GLU A 52 22.88 13.22 9.95
N MET A 53 22.04 13.17 8.92
CA MET A 53 22.12 12.22 7.82
C MET A 53 22.08 12.96 6.49
N ASP A 54 22.85 12.46 5.51
CA ASP A 54 22.92 13.03 4.17
C ASP A 54 21.77 12.57 3.25
N TYR A 55 20.88 11.71 3.77
CA TYR A 55 19.75 11.17 3.05
C TYR A 55 18.44 11.33 3.84
N PHE A 56 17.32 11.21 3.14
CA PHE A 56 16.00 11.24 3.76
C PHE A 56 15.69 9.89 4.42
N PRO A 57 15.59 9.81 5.75
CA PRO A 57 15.29 8.57 6.47
C PRO A 57 13.79 8.30 6.46
N LEU A 58 13.34 7.61 5.44
CA LEU A 58 11.99 7.03 5.35
C LEU A 58 12.11 5.53 5.60
N SER A 59 11.38 5.02 6.57
CA SER A 59 11.18 3.59 6.77
C SER A 59 9.74 3.22 6.45
N LEU A 60 9.56 2.19 5.64
CA LEU A 60 8.25 1.64 5.32
C LEU A 60 8.24 0.15 5.60
N GLU A 61 7.28 -0.27 6.40
CA GLU A 61 7.06 -1.65 6.78
C GLU A 61 5.66 -2.08 6.36
N TYR A 62 5.58 -3.20 5.64
CA TYR A 62 4.34 -3.87 5.32
C TYR A 62 4.31 -5.21 6.03
N GLN A 63 3.24 -5.50 6.74
CA GLN A 63 3.13 -6.68 7.59
C GLN A 63 1.79 -7.39 7.36
N GLU A 64 1.86 -8.65 7.00
CA GLU A 64 0.71 -9.55 6.93
C GLU A 64 0.63 -10.37 8.21
N LYS A 65 -0.38 -10.07 9.02
CA LYS A 65 -0.55 -10.80 10.26
C LYS A 65 -1.25 -12.14 10.00
N LEU A 66 -0.75 -13.22 10.59
CA LEU A 66 -1.34 -14.56 10.42
C LEU A 66 -2.83 -14.61 10.75
N TYR A 67 -3.26 -13.83 11.75
CA TYR A 67 -4.66 -13.76 12.14
C TYR A 67 -5.54 -13.10 11.07
N ALA A 68 -4.97 -12.29 10.16
CA ALA A 68 -5.71 -11.70 9.04
C ALA A 68 -6.30 -12.76 8.11
N GLY A 69 -5.61 -13.88 7.93
CA GLY A 69 -6.09 -15.05 7.19
C GLY A 69 -6.72 -16.13 8.07
N GLY A 70 -7.13 -15.79 9.32
CA GLY A 70 -7.74 -16.74 10.26
C GLY A 70 -6.76 -17.82 10.78
N ARG A 71 -5.45 -17.61 10.66
CA ARG A 71 -4.44 -18.58 11.06
C ARG A 71 -3.80 -18.17 12.40
N ILE A 72 -3.54 -19.16 13.26
CA ILE A 72 -2.84 -18.99 14.51
C ILE A 72 -1.49 -19.69 14.42
N LYS A 73 -0.41 -19.06 14.87
CA LYS A 73 0.91 -19.70 14.96
C LYS A 73 0.83 -20.94 15.84
N GLY A 74 1.06 -22.12 15.25
CA GLY A 74 0.84 -23.41 15.89
C GLY A 74 1.86 -23.81 16.97
N SER A 75 2.96 -23.07 17.15
CA SER A 75 3.99 -23.42 18.13
C SER A 75 3.96 -22.47 19.32
N ARG A 76 3.73 -23.01 20.52
CA ARG A 76 3.86 -22.27 21.77
C ARG A 76 5.26 -21.70 22.05
N TRP A 77 6.27 -22.17 21.32
CA TRP A 77 7.66 -21.72 21.41
C TRP A 77 7.92 -20.46 20.58
N VAL A 78 7.13 -20.23 19.52
CA VAL A 78 7.26 -19.05 18.66
C VAL A 78 6.35 -17.95 19.18
N LYS A 79 6.82 -17.17 20.13
CA LYS A 79 6.06 -16.08 20.76
C LYS A 79 6.18 -14.74 20.04
N ARG A 80 7.02 -14.63 18.99
CA ARG A 80 7.30 -13.38 18.27
C ARG A 80 6.93 -13.53 16.81
N ASP A 81 6.59 -12.41 16.17
CA ASP A 81 6.51 -12.35 14.73
C ASP A 81 7.88 -12.68 14.13
N GLY A 82 7.90 -13.49 13.08
CA GLY A 82 9.13 -13.85 12.38
C GLY A 82 9.71 -12.66 11.61
N LYS A 83 10.78 -12.93 10.86
CA LYS A 83 11.27 -11.99 9.85
C LYS A 83 10.18 -11.80 8.79
N PRO A 84 10.10 -10.60 8.16
CA PRO A 84 9.23 -10.38 7.01
C PRO A 84 9.49 -11.40 5.92
N THR A 85 8.45 -11.82 5.24
CA THR A 85 8.54 -12.68 4.04
C THR A 85 9.12 -11.89 2.87
N ASP A 86 9.60 -12.56 1.84
CA ASP A 86 10.10 -11.91 0.64
C ASP A 86 8.98 -11.10 -0.06
N GLU A 87 7.74 -11.58 -0.02
CA GLU A 87 6.58 -10.87 -0.55
C GLU A 87 6.30 -9.59 0.24
N GLU A 88 6.32 -9.64 1.57
CA GLU A 88 6.17 -8.43 2.41
C GLU A 88 7.24 -7.39 2.11
N ILE A 89 8.49 -7.83 1.88
CA ILE A 89 9.59 -6.94 1.53
C ILE A 89 9.37 -6.31 0.15
N LEU A 90 8.89 -7.07 -0.84
CA LEU A 90 8.62 -6.56 -2.18
C LEU A 90 7.49 -5.54 -2.19
N VAL A 91 6.39 -5.81 -1.49
CA VAL A 91 5.27 -4.87 -1.33
C VAL A 91 5.73 -3.60 -0.61
N SER A 92 6.51 -3.75 0.45
CA SER A 92 7.11 -2.62 1.18
C SER A 92 7.94 -1.72 0.25
N ARG A 93 8.80 -2.33 -0.59
CA ARG A 93 9.61 -1.60 -1.58
C ARG A 93 8.77 -0.94 -2.68
N LEU A 94 7.70 -1.59 -3.13
CA LEU A 94 6.76 -1.03 -4.11
C LEU A 94 6.15 0.26 -3.58
N ILE A 95 5.64 0.24 -2.35
CA ILE A 95 5.01 1.40 -1.71
C ILE A 95 6.05 2.49 -1.45
N ASP A 96 7.24 2.14 -0.92
CA ASP A 96 8.33 3.08 -0.67
C ASP A 96 8.76 3.81 -1.95
N ARG A 97 8.94 3.07 -3.04
CA ARG A 97 9.32 3.63 -4.35
C ARG A 97 8.25 4.58 -4.91
N SER A 98 7.00 4.35 -4.58
CA SER A 98 5.88 5.21 -5.00
C SER A 98 5.79 6.50 -4.16
N ILE A 99 6.12 6.44 -2.87
CA ILE A 99 5.95 7.55 -1.92
C ILE A 99 7.21 8.42 -1.79
N ARG A 100 8.39 7.81 -1.70
CA ARG A 100 9.67 8.48 -1.43
C ARG A 100 10.01 9.61 -2.40
N PRO A 101 9.82 9.49 -3.74
CA PRO A 101 10.21 10.54 -4.68
C PRO A 101 9.43 11.85 -4.50
N LEU A 102 8.31 11.82 -3.82
CA LEU A 102 7.43 12.98 -3.60
C LEU A 102 7.79 13.80 -2.36
N PHE A 103 8.71 13.30 -1.53
CA PHE A 103 9.30 14.07 -0.46
C PHE A 103 10.46 14.94 -0.96
N PRO A 104 10.74 16.09 -0.31
CA PRO A 104 11.94 16.84 -0.58
C PRO A 104 13.19 16.02 -0.29
N LYS A 105 14.20 16.04 -1.18
CA LYS A 105 15.42 15.21 -1.08
C LYS A 105 16.18 15.37 0.24
N LEU A 106 16.15 16.57 0.82
CA LEU A 106 16.87 16.92 2.05
C LEU A 106 15.91 17.13 3.23
N TYR A 107 14.81 16.40 3.28
CA TYR A 107 13.89 16.50 4.41
C TYR A 107 14.55 15.91 5.67
N LYS A 108 14.74 16.76 6.70
CA LYS A 108 15.49 16.44 7.93
C LYS A 108 14.60 15.96 9.07
N ARG A 109 13.70 15.02 8.80
CA ARG A 109 12.94 14.31 9.83
C ARG A 109 12.84 12.85 9.44
N GLU A 110 12.90 11.97 10.43
CA GLU A 110 12.61 10.56 10.24
C GLU A 110 11.10 10.40 10.03
N VAL A 111 10.73 9.64 9.01
CA VAL A 111 9.33 9.28 8.73
C VAL A 111 9.21 7.78 8.73
N GLN A 112 8.32 7.25 9.54
CA GLN A 112 8.01 5.84 9.57
C GLN A 112 6.57 5.61 9.14
N ILE A 113 6.38 4.70 8.19
CA ILE A 113 5.09 4.25 7.70
C ILE A 113 4.98 2.77 8.00
N ILE A 114 3.97 2.39 8.78
CA ILE A 114 3.69 0.98 9.07
C ILE A 114 2.32 0.65 8.50
N VAL A 115 2.28 -0.37 7.66
CA VAL A 115 1.05 -0.88 7.05
C VAL A 115 0.82 -2.30 7.54
N SER A 116 -0.29 -2.52 8.22
CA SER A 116 -0.67 -3.81 8.78
C SER A 116 -1.95 -4.32 8.13
N VAL A 117 -1.92 -5.53 7.59
CA VAL A 117 -3.09 -6.24 7.09
C VAL A 117 -3.81 -6.86 8.27
N LEU A 118 -5.06 -6.44 8.49
CA LEU A 118 -5.89 -6.87 9.64
C LEU A 118 -6.87 -7.99 9.28
N SER A 119 -7.34 -8.02 8.03
CA SER A 119 -8.25 -9.03 7.52
C SER A 119 -8.04 -9.22 6.02
N VAL A 120 -8.24 -10.43 5.52
CA VAL A 120 -8.11 -10.79 4.10
C VAL A 120 -9.29 -11.68 3.71
N ASP A 121 -9.96 -11.35 2.60
CA ASP A 121 -11.06 -12.13 2.05
C ASP A 121 -10.61 -13.21 1.05
N GLY A 122 -9.33 -13.24 0.69
CA GLY A 122 -8.76 -14.18 -0.28
C GLY A 122 -8.94 -13.78 -1.75
N GLU A 123 -9.80 -12.80 -2.04
CA GLU A 123 -10.10 -12.34 -3.41
C GLU A 123 -9.45 -10.99 -3.72
N ASN A 124 -9.48 -10.06 -2.78
CA ASN A 124 -8.93 -8.73 -3.00
C ASN A 124 -7.47 -8.67 -2.54
N MET A 125 -6.59 -8.17 -3.42
CA MET A 125 -5.16 -8.03 -3.11
C MET A 125 -4.93 -6.99 -2.01
N PRO A 126 -4.42 -7.39 -0.83
CA PRO A 126 -4.19 -6.45 0.26
C PRO A 126 -3.08 -5.45 -0.05
N SER A 127 -2.11 -5.80 -0.91
CA SER A 127 -0.99 -4.95 -1.30
C SER A 127 -1.41 -3.65 -1.98
N MET A 128 -2.42 -3.70 -2.87
CA MET A 128 -2.94 -2.51 -3.55
C MET A 128 -3.71 -1.62 -2.58
N LEU A 129 -4.53 -2.23 -1.73
CA LEU A 129 -5.24 -1.51 -0.68
C LEU A 129 -4.27 -0.87 0.32
N ALA A 130 -3.17 -1.55 0.64
CA ALA A 130 -2.08 -1.05 1.49
C ALA A 130 -1.41 0.20 0.91
N ALA A 131 -1.13 0.20 -0.39
CA ALA A 131 -0.54 1.35 -1.07
C ALA A 131 -1.46 2.58 -1.05
N ILE A 132 -2.76 2.38 -1.29
CA ILE A 132 -3.79 3.43 -1.20
C ILE A 132 -3.90 3.95 0.25
N ALA A 133 -3.94 3.05 1.23
CA ALA A 133 -4.02 3.41 2.65
C ALA A 133 -2.78 4.21 3.11
N ALA A 134 -1.57 3.77 2.72
CA ALA A 134 -0.33 4.47 3.03
C ALA A 134 -0.29 5.87 2.40
N SER A 135 -0.69 5.99 1.12
CA SER A 135 -0.80 7.27 0.44
C SER A 135 -1.79 8.21 1.15
N ALA A 136 -2.97 7.72 1.52
CA ALA A 136 -3.96 8.50 2.24
C ALA A 136 -3.47 8.90 3.63
N ALA A 137 -2.77 8.00 4.36
CA ALA A 137 -2.22 8.27 5.67
C ALA A 137 -1.15 9.38 5.61
N VAL A 138 -0.22 9.33 4.66
CA VAL A 138 0.78 10.40 4.48
C VAL A 138 0.10 11.72 4.09
N HIS A 139 -0.92 11.67 3.22
CA HIS A 139 -1.61 12.88 2.77
C HIS A 139 -2.40 13.60 3.87
N THR A 140 -2.83 12.88 4.89
CA THR A 140 -3.54 13.46 6.04
C THR A 140 -2.59 13.99 7.12
N THR A 141 -1.27 13.87 6.95
CA THR A 141 -0.27 14.51 7.81
C THR A 141 0.04 15.95 7.36
N THR A 142 0.78 16.67 8.19
CA THR A 142 1.34 17.99 7.85
C THR A 142 2.72 17.90 7.17
N LEU A 143 3.14 16.72 6.74
CA LEU A 143 4.45 16.53 6.12
C LEU A 143 4.50 17.18 4.72
N PRO A 144 5.66 17.73 4.31
CA PRO A 144 5.84 18.36 3.01
C PRO A 144 5.94 17.31 1.90
N TRP A 145 4.83 16.74 1.54
CA TRP A 145 4.71 15.66 0.56
C TRP A 145 3.84 16.09 -0.64
N LYS A 146 4.29 15.80 -1.85
CA LYS A 146 3.65 16.21 -3.10
C LYS A 146 2.64 15.20 -3.65
N GLY A 147 2.11 14.32 -2.81
CA GLY A 147 1.03 13.39 -3.16
C GLY A 147 -0.35 14.05 -3.20
N PRO A 148 -1.44 13.30 -3.31
CA PRO A 148 -1.53 11.83 -3.10
C PRO A 148 -1.07 10.99 -4.29
N VAL A 149 -0.75 9.72 -4.00
CA VAL A 149 -0.42 8.70 -4.99
C VAL A 149 -1.60 7.75 -5.13
N GLY A 150 -2.07 7.54 -6.36
CA GLY A 150 -2.94 6.44 -6.72
C GLY A 150 -2.12 5.23 -7.14
N VAL A 151 -2.51 4.05 -6.69
CA VAL A 151 -1.89 2.79 -7.09
C VAL A 151 -2.99 1.84 -7.54
N VAL A 152 -2.78 1.21 -8.69
CA VAL A 152 -3.69 0.21 -9.25
C VAL A 152 -2.91 -0.98 -9.78
N ASN A 153 -3.52 -2.16 -9.71
CA ASN A 153 -3.08 -3.31 -10.45
C ASN A 153 -3.93 -3.46 -11.71
N LEU A 154 -3.31 -3.79 -12.83
CA LEU A 154 -3.95 -4.01 -14.12
C LEU A 154 -3.72 -5.45 -14.57
N GLY A 155 -4.82 -6.17 -14.80
CA GLY A 155 -4.84 -7.41 -15.53
C GLY A 155 -5.26 -7.18 -16.99
N TYR A 156 -5.00 -8.17 -17.84
CA TYR A 156 -5.44 -8.18 -19.23
C TYR A 156 -5.97 -9.56 -19.58
N LYS A 157 -7.20 -9.62 -20.08
CA LYS A 157 -7.85 -10.85 -20.51
C LYS A 157 -8.82 -10.57 -21.66
N ASP A 158 -8.84 -11.40 -22.68
CA ASP A 158 -9.78 -11.34 -23.83
C ASP A 158 -9.86 -9.93 -24.47
N GLY A 159 -8.73 -9.26 -24.64
CA GLY A 159 -8.67 -7.95 -25.27
C GLY A 159 -9.10 -6.79 -24.37
N LYS A 160 -9.31 -7.00 -23.06
CA LYS A 160 -9.77 -5.98 -22.11
C LYS A 160 -8.84 -5.86 -20.90
N TYR A 161 -8.63 -4.61 -20.46
CA TYR A 161 -7.93 -4.33 -19.22
C TYR A 161 -8.91 -4.41 -18.04
N ILE A 162 -8.47 -5.07 -16.97
CA ILE A 162 -9.20 -5.21 -15.70
C ILE A 162 -8.43 -4.42 -14.65
N VAL A 163 -9.10 -3.47 -14.00
CA VAL A 163 -8.49 -2.65 -12.93
C VAL A 163 -8.73 -3.33 -11.58
N ASN A 164 -7.65 -3.57 -10.85
CA ASN A 164 -7.64 -4.27 -9.57
C ASN A 164 -8.36 -5.64 -9.65
N PRO A 165 -7.91 -6.54 -10.55
CA PRO A 165 -8.53 -7.87 -10.66
C PRO A 165 -8.53 -8.60 -9.32
N THR A 166 -9.48 -9.50 -9.15
CA THR A 166 -9.45 -10.46 -8.03
C THR A 166 -8.32 -11.48 -8.24
N ASN A 167 -7.97 -12.22 -7.19
CA ASN A 167 -6.99 -13.30 -7.31
C ASN A 167 -7.42 -14.34 -8.35
N SER A 168 -8.71 -14.65 -8.41
CA SER A 168 -9.29 -15.55 -9.41
C SER A 168 -9.16 -14.99 -10.83
N GLU A 169 -9.45 -13.70 -11.05
CA GLU A 169 -9.30 -13.03 -12.34
C GLU A 169 -7.83 -12.89 -12.75
N MET A 170 -6.93 -12.64 -11.78
CA MET A 170 -5.50 -12.53 -12.03
C MET A 170 -4.89 -13.85 -12.46
N ALA A 171 -5.36 -14.98 -11.94
CA ALA A 171 -4.88 -16.31 -12.33
C ALA A 171 -5.13 -16.62 -13.82
N GLU A 172 -6.11 -15.95 -14.44
CA GLU A 172 -6.46 -16.09 -15.85
C GLU A 172 -5.98 -14.93 -16.73
N SER A 173 -5.20 -14.01 -16.15
CA SER A 173 -4.72 -12.79 -16.82
C SER A 173 -3.37 -13.02 -17.49
N ASP A 174 -3.21 -12.49 -18.70
CA ASP A 174 -1.94 -12.49 -19.45
C ASP A 174 -0.98 -11.37 -18.97
N LEU A 175 -1.47 -10.44 -18.15
CA LEU A 175 -0.72 -9.28 -17.66
C LEU A 175 -0.92 -9.11 -16.15
N ASP A 176 0.17 -8.86 -15.46
CA ASP A 176 0.17 -8.35 -14.08
C ASP A 176 1.03 -7.09 -14.04
N LEU A 177 0.38 -5.93 -14.02
CA LEU A 177 1.04 -4.62 -14.09
C LEU A 177 0.58 -3.72 -12.96
N VAL A 178 1.49 -3.37 -12.07
CA VAL A 178 1.23 -2.36 -11.03
C VAL A 178 1.66 -0.98 -11.52
N VAL A 179 0.72 -0.05 -11.50
CA VAL A 179 0.96 1.35 -11.88
C VAL A 179 0.73 2.25 -10.68
N SER A 180 1.69 3.13 -10.40
CA SER A 180 1.54 4.18 -9.40
C SER A 180 1.75 5.55 -10.02
N SER A 181 0.83 6.48 -9.74
CA SER A 181 0.88 7.84 -10.28
C SER A 181 0.32 8.87 -9.30
N THR A 182 0.73 10.12 -9.50
CA THR A 182 0.03 11.28 -8.96
C THR A 182 -0.93 11.82 -10.02
N SER A 183 -1.69 12.86 -9.69
CA SER A 183 -2.56 13.55 -10.67
C SER A 183 -1.80 14.14 -11.88
N LEU A 184 -0.49 14.28 -11.79
CA LEU A 184 0.34 14.96 -12.80
C LEU A 184 1.38 14.05 -13.45
N VAL A 185 1.85 13.00 -12.77
CA VAL A 185 3.01 12.20 -13.22
C VAL A 185 2.83 10.72 -12.86
N CYS A 186 3.08 9.84 -13.84
CA CYS A 186 3.29 8.41 -13.55
C CYS A 186 4.63 8.24 -12.82
N ILE A 187 4.61 7.64 -11.63
CA ILE A 187 5.80 7.49 -10.78
C ILE A 187 6.51 6.18 -11.10
N SER A 188 5.78 5.09 -11.21
CA SER A 188 6.33 3.78 -11.55
C SER A 188 5.28 2.90 -12.23
N ALA A 189 5.76 2.07 -13.15
CA ALA A 189 5.02 0.95 -13.68
C ALA A 189 5.92 -0.29 -13.53
N ASN A 190 5.49 -1.28 -12.76
CA ASN A 190 6.19 -2.54 -12.57
C ASN A 190 5.34 -3.64 -13.18
N ALA A 191 5.84 -4.21 -14.28
CA ALA A 191 5.21 -5.37 -14.92
C ALA A 191 5.83 -6.65 -14.35
N PHE A 192 4.98 -7.52 -13.87
CA PHE A 192 5.32 -8.91 -13.62
C PHE A 192 4.74 -9.71 -14.79
N THR A 193 5.51 -9.87 -15.87
CA THR A 193 5.06 -10.65 -17.03
C THR A 193 5.47 -12.09 -16.87
N LEU A 194 4.49 -12.96 -16.85
CA LEU A 194 4.63 -14.32 -17.30
C LEU A 194 4.36 -14.33 -18.82
N ALA A 195 5.43 -14.36 -19.61
CA ALA A 195 5.47 -14.49 -21.07
C ALA A 195 5.15 -13.25 -21.94
N SER A 196 6.19 -12.89 -22.73
CA SER A 196 6.19 -12.10 -23.99
C SER A 196 5.57 -10.70 -23.99
N LEU A 197 6.35 -9.72 -23.57
CA LEU A 197 6.23 -8.33 -24.01
C LEU A 197 6.76 -8.14 -25.47
N ALA A 198 6.20 -8.82 -26.44
CA ALA A 198 6.46 -8.51 -27.84
C ALA A 198 5.17 -7.97 -28.44
N SER A 199 4.92 -6.67 -28.35
CA SER A 199 3.93 -5.91 -29.13
C SER A 199 2.91 -5.07 -28.35
N ALA A 200 3.25 -4.42 -27.27
CA ALA A 200 2.43 -3.31 -26.82
C ALA A 200 3.12 -1.99 -27.24
N SER A 201 2.98 -1.63 -28.49
CA SER A 201 3.21 -0.26 -28.94
C SER A 201 2.06 0.61 -28.42
N PHE A 202 2.35 1.47 -27.47
CA PHE A 202 1.47 2.59 -27.13
C PHE A 202 1.52 3.58 -28.31
N SER A 203 0.45 3.65 -29.10
CA SER A 203 0.13 4.74 -30.00
C SER A 203 -0.91 5.64 -29.35
#